data_d1fd589b2fc575075d8fca1fcd99725a
#
_entry.id   d1fd589b2fc575075d8fca1fcd99725a
#
_cell.length_a   1.000
_cell.length_b   1.000
_cell.length_c   1.000
_cell.angle_alpha   90.00
_cell.angle_beta   90.00
_cell.angle_gamma   90.00
#
_symmetry.space_group_name_H-M   'P 1'
#
loop_
_entity.id
_entity.type
_entity.pdbx_description
1 polymer ?
#
loop_
_entity_poly.entity_id
_entity_poly.type
_entity_poly.pdbx_seq_one_letter_code
_entity_poly.pdbx_strand_id
1 'polypeptide(L)'
;NLLIRREIMPLWGNSDAVEAKPKHFTDAEKLNVYATEKGWVKKITGTGGRAGRIQEEVIVAIGDLSTSLNLADITAIDFDITAFDKSDGGTLSVTVTFNEEVEVATDGGTPTLTVVNDTNSNHTLSYASGSGTNRLTFELAIAAGNAATDAGDVLSIGANAIALNSGFITEKATEKFVLEAG
;
A
#
# COMPACT_ATOMS: atom_id res chain seq x y z
N ASN A 1 -25.97 -28.13 -27.42
CA ASN A 1 -24.74 -27.77 -26.68
C ASN A 1 -24.54 -26.25 -26.77
N LEU A 2 -25.24 -25.52 -25.89
CA LEU A 2 -25.18 -24.06 -25.81
C LEU A 2 -24.00 -23.69 -24.94
N LEU A 3 -22.89 -23.36 -25.55
CA LEU A 3 -21.76 -22.72 -24.85
C LEU A 3 -22.22 -21.31 -24.44
N ILE A 4 -22.64 -21.14 -23.19
CA ILE A 4 -22.76 -19.84 -22.57
C ILE A 4 -21.32 -19.35 -22.38
N ARG A 5 -20.82 -18.56 -23.33
CA ARG A 5 -19.71 -17.66 -23.05
C ARG A 5 -20.23 -16.71 -21.98
N ARG A 6 -19.84 -16.94 -20.74
CA ARG A 6 -19.77 -15.83 -19.78
C ARG A 6 -18.76 -14.85 -20.38
N GLU A 7 -19.26 -13.81 -21.01
CA GLU A 7 -18.47 -12.60 -21.14
C GLU A 7 -18.15 -12.19 -19.70
N ILE A 8 -16.93 -12.44 -19.32
CA ILE A 8 -16.37 -11.81 -18.15
C ILE A 8 -16.30 -10.34 -18.56
N MET A 9 -17.36 -9.59 -18.22
CA MET A 9 -17.23 -8.14 -18.21
C MET A 9 -16.03 -7.86 -17.33
N PRO A 10 -15.04 -7.10 -17.77
CA PRO A 10 -13.97 -6.69 -16.91
C PRO A 10 -14.64 -5.96 -15.75
N LEU A 11 -14.75 -6.63 -14.62
CA LEU A 11 -15.14 -6.03 -13.37
C LEU A 11 -14.15 -4.91 -13.14
N TRP A 12 -14.63 -3.70 -13.24
CA TRP A 12 -13.89 -2.55 -12.79
C TRP A 12 -13.51 -2.83 -11.34
N GLY A 13 -12.24 -3.10 -11.08
CA GLY A 13 -11.77 -3.44 -9.77
C GLY A 13 -11.18 -4.85 -9.59
N ASN A 14 -11.15 -5.68 -10.62
CA ASN A 14 -10.51 -7.00 -10.57
C ASN A 14 -9.06 -6.97 -11.10
N SER A 15 -8.46 -5.82 -11.23
CA SER A 15 -7.07 -5.66 -11.63
C SER A 15 -6.46 -4.51 -10.83
N ASP A 16 -5.45 -4.84 -10.10
CA ASP A 16 -4.65 -3.92 -9.26
C ASP A 16 -3.72 -3.08 -10.08
N ALA A 17 -3.58 -3.43 -11.34
CA ALA A 17 -2.74 -2.71 -12.26
C ALA A 17 -3.16 -1.24 -12.30
N VAL A 18 -2.18 -0.36 -12.34
CA VAL A 18 -2.36 1.09 -12.54
C VAL A 18 -3.30 1.37 -13.71
N GLU A 19 -3.35 0.45 -14.69
CA GLU A 19 -4.21 0.51 -15.85
C GLU A 19 -5.71 0.30 -15.53
N ALA A 20 -6.06 -0.37 -14.44
CA ALA A 20 -7.45 -0.56 -14.02
C ALA A 20 -8.05 0.70 -13.41
N LYS A 21 -7.23 1.59 -12.89
CA LYS A 21 -7.64 2.87 -12.33
C LYS A 21 -8.08 3.84 -13.43
N PRO A 22 -8.89 4.87 -13.11
CA PRO A 22 -9.39 5.82 -14.10
C PRO A 22 -8.27 6.41 -14.96
N LYS A 23 -8.40 6.29 -16.28
CA LYS A 23 -7.32 6.59 -17.26
C LYS A 23 -6.94 8.05 -17.37
N HIS A 24 -7.78 8.97 -16.89
CA HIS A 24 -7.54 10.41 -16.96
C HIS A 24 -6.54 10.92 -15.92
N PHE A 25 -6.12 10.07 -14.98
CA PHE A 25 -5.10 10.40 -14.00
C PHE A 25 -3.70 10.01 -14.49
N THR A 26 -2.72 10.80 -14.10
CA THR A 26 -1.30 10.43 -14.24
C THR A 26 -0.98 9.28 -13.29
N ASP A 27 0.10 8.54 -13.54
CA ASP A 27 0.48 7.41 -12.71
C ASP A 27 0.78 7.84 -11.26
N ALA A 28 1.36 9.02 -11.07
CA ALA A 28 1.57 9.60 -9.73
C ALA A 28 0.24 9.91 -9.00
N GLU A 29 -0.78 10.37 -9.71
CA GLU A 29 -2.10 10.61 -9.11
C GLU A 29 -2.82 9.30 -8.80
N LYS A 30 -2.64 8.28 -9.61
CA LYS A 30 -3.22 6.95 -9.40
C LYS A 30 -2.76 6.29 -8.11
N LEU A 31 -1.60 6.66 -7.55
CA LEU A 31 -1.15 6.20 -6.24
C LEU A 31 -2.10 6.64 -5.10
N ASN A 32 -2.81 7.74 -5.29
CA ASN A 32 -3.78 8.25 -4.32
C ASN A 32 -5.23 7.86 -4.66
N VAL A 33 -5.43 7.01 -5.66
CA VAL A 33 -6.75 6.52 -6.11
C VAL A 33 -6.89 5.05 -5.71
N TYR A 34 -7.96 4.72 -5.01
CA TYR A 34 -8.26 3.37 -4.59
C TYR A 34 -9.76 3.10 -4.64
N ALA A 35 -10.13 1.84 -4.62
CA ALA A 35 -11.52 1.44 -4.66
C ALA A 35 -12.12 1.38 -3.25
N THR A 36 -13.38 1.78 -3.15
CA THR A 36 -14.21 1.66 -1.94
C THR A 36 -15.60 1.19 -2.36
N GLU A 37 -16.45 0.87 -1.39
CA GLU A 37 -17.87 0.57 -1.66
C GLU A 37 -18.61 1.69 -2.42
N LYS A 38 -18.10 2.92 -2.33
CA LYS A 38 -18.66 4.08 -3.03
C LYS A 38 -18.18 4.20 -4.48
N GLY A 39 -17.24 3.38 -4.88
CA GLY A 39 -16.57 3.44 -6.17
C GLY A 39 -15.09 3.82 -6.04
N TRP A 40 -14.52 4.35 -7.10
CA TRP A 40 -13.16 4.87 -7.07
C TRP A 40 -13.12 6.21 -6.34
N VAL A 41 -12.24 6.30 -5.34
CA VAL A 41 -12.01 7.52 -4.55
C VAL A 41 -10.56 7.97 -4.67
N LYS A 42 -10.33 9.27 -4.57
CA LYS A 42 -9.01 9.90 -4.52
C LYS A 42 -8.81 10.54 -3.15
N LYS A 43 -7.69 10.24 -2.49
CA LYS A 43 -7.25 10.96 -1.30
C LYS A 43 -6.69 12.33 -1.69
N ILE A 44 -7.21 13.37 -1.04
CA ILE A 44 -6.75 14.74 -1.19
C ILE A 44 -6.29 15.24 0.17
N THR A 45 -5.03 15.66 0.25
CA THR A 45 -4.54 16.34 1.45
C THR A 45 -4.89 17.81 1.36
N GLY A 46 -5.62 18.30 2.34
CA GLY A 46 -5.99 19.72 2.41
C GLY A 46 -4.78 20.63 2.57
N THR A 47 -4.83 21.80 1.95
CA THR A 47 -3.82 22.88 2.04
C THR A 47 -4.36 24.08 2.78
N GLY A 48 -3.48 24.98 3.25
CA GLY A 48 -3.88 26.20 3.97
C GLY A 48 -4.51 25.90 5.33
N GLY A 49 -5.63 26.51 5.64
CA GLY A 49 -6.35 26.31 6.91
C GLY A 49 -6.95 24.91 7.12
N ARG A 50 -6.82 24.04 6.12
CA ARG A 50 -7.21 22.62 6.17
C ARG A 50 -5.99 21.69 6.03
N ALA A 51 -4.79 22.21 6.21
CA ALA A 51 -3.57 21.44 6.14
C ALA A 51 -3.61 20.23 7.09
N GLY A 52 -3.19 19.07 6.60
CA GLY A 52 -3.21 17.82 7.34
C GLY A 52 -4.59 17.11 7.40
N ARG A 53 -5.65 17.68 6.85
CA ARG A 53 -6.92 16.96 6.69
C ARG A 53 -6.88 16.11 5.42
N ILE A 54 -7.11 14.83 5.58
CA ILE A 54 -7.34 13.93 4.45
C ILE A 54 -8.83 13.99 4.10
N GLN A 55 -9.13 14.24 2.84
CA GLN A 55 -10.49 14.21 2.28
C GLN A 55 -10.53 13.15 1.18
N GLU A 56 -11.64 12.47 1.07
CA GLU A 56 -11.91 11.50 0.03
C GLU A 56 -12.87 12.12 -0.99
N GLU A 57 -12.45 12.18 -2.23
CA GLU A 57 -13.30 12.59 -3.34
C GLU A 57 -13.70 11.35 -4.14
N VAL A 58 -15.00 11.10 -4.24
CA VAL A 58 -15.52 10.03 -5.10
C VAL A 58 -15.39 10.46 -6.56
N ILE A 59 -14.52 9.78 -7.29
CA ILE A 59 -14.23 10.10 -8.69
C ILE A 59 -15.23 9.40 -9.63
N VAL A 60 -15.52 8.14 -9.33
CA VAL A 60 -16.48 7.33 -10.07
C VAL A 60 -17.32 6.58 -9.04
N ALA A 61 -18.60 6.92 -8.96
CA ALA A 61 -19.56 6.14 -8.18
C ALA A 61 -20.05 4.96 -9.03
N ILE A 62 -19.90 3.76 -8.49
CA ILE A 62 -20.39 2.54 -9.11
C ILE A 62 -21.33 1.91 -8.09
N GLY A 63 -22.61 1.78 -8.44
CA GLY A 63 -23.57 1.07 -7.61
C GLY A 63 -23.24 -0.42 -7.58
N ASP A 64 -23.43 -1.06 -6.44
CA ASP A 64 -23.23 -2.49 -6.23
C ASP A 64 -21.80 -2.99 -6.51
N LEU A 65 -20.79 -2.15 -6.28
CA LEU A 65 -19.42 -2.66 -6.20
C LEU A 65 -19.34 -3.70 -5.08
N SER A 66 -18.69 -4.82 -5.40
CA SER A 66 -18.32 -5.80 -4.38
C SER A 66 -17.63 -5.09 -3.21
N THR A 67 -18.00 -5.44 -2.01
CA THR A 67 -17.42 -4.90 -0.77
C THR A 67 -15.94 -5.25 -0.59
N SER A 68 -15.42 -6.15 -1.42
CA SER A 68 -14.00 -6.47 -1.56
C SER A 68 -13.65 -6.67 -3.03
N LEU A 69 -12.51 -6.14 -3.44
CA LEU A 69 -11.95 -6.32 -4.78
C LEU A 69 -11.19 -7.65 -4.95
N ASN A 70 -11.51 -8.68 -4.25
CA ASN A 70 -10.69 -9.86 -3.92
C ASN A 70 -9.65 -9.52 -2.83
N LEU A 71 -8.54 -10.24 -2.79
CA LEU A 71 -7.46 -9.96 -1.84
C LEU A 71 -6.79 -8.63 -2.18
N ALA A 72 -6.45 -7.87 -1.15
CA ALA A 72 -5.70 -6.63 -1.31
C ALA A 72 -4.34 -6.90 -1.99
N ASP A 73 -4.11 -6.21 -3.10
CA ASP A 73 -2.91 -6.40 -3.91
C ASP A 73 -1.98 -5.19 -3.86
N ILE A 74 -0.69 -5.44 -3.90
CA ILE A 74 0.34 -4.40 -3.92
C ILE A 74 0.40 -3.79 -5.31
N THR A 75 0.23 -2.48 -5.40
CA THR A 75 0.29 -1.71 -6.65
C THR A 75 1.59 -0.94 -6.86
N ALA A 76 2.27 -0.59 -5.78
CA ALA A 76 3.58 0.05 -5.82
C ALA A 76 4.37 -0.21 -4.54
N ILE A 77 5.69 -0.20 -4.66
CA ILE A 77 6.62 -0.18 -3.52
C ILE A 77 7.68 0.87 -3.84
N ASP A 78 7.78 1.87 -3.00
CA ASP A 78 8.63 3.02 -3.22
C ASP A 78 9.55 3.26 -2.02
N PHE A 79 10.83 3.58 -2.31
CA PHE A 79 11.70 4.14 -1.29
C PHE A 79 11.30 5.58 -1.01
N ASP A 80 11.11 5.93 0.27
CA ASP A 80 10.76 7.30 0.67
C ASP A 80 11.98 8.23 0.70
N ILE A 81 13.18 7.64 0.69
CA ILE A 81 14.45 8.35 0.62
C ILE A 81 15.25 7.90 -0.59
N THR A 82 15.92 8.83 -1.25
CA THR A 82 16.74 8.59 -2.45
C THR A 82 18.24 8.61 -2.18
N ALA A 83 18.65 9.09 -1.00
CA ALA A 83 20.04 9.15 -0.59
C ALA A 83 20.16 8.91 0.92
N PHE A 84 21.22 8.25 1.31
CA PHE A 84 21.52 7.94 2.70
C PHE A 84 22.99 8.22 2.99
N ASP A 85 23.27 9.04 4.02
CA ASP A 85 24.63 9.27 4.45
C ASP A 85 25.01 8.30 5.59
N LYS A 86 25.92 7.39 5.29
CA LYS A 86 26.44 6.41 6.26
C LYS A 86 27.04 7.06 7.51
N SER A 87 27.69 8.22 7.36
CA SER A 87 28.39 8.86 8.47
C SER A 87 27.41 9.40 9.51
N ASP A 88 26.24 9.86 9.09
CA ASP A 88 25.23 10.44 9.95
C ASP A 88 24.19 9.41 10.43
N GLY A 89 24.06 8.31 9.71
CA GLY A 89 22.97 7.36 9.92
C GLY A 89 21.63 7.94 9.44
N GLY A 90 20.52 7.33 9.86
CA GLY A 90 19.18 7.82 9.53
C GLY A 90 18.14 6.71 9.53
N THR A 91 16.99 6.98 8.95
CA THR A 91 15.93 6.01 8.82
C THR A 91 15.76 5.60 7.36
N LEU A 92 15.97 4.32 7.06
CA LEU A 92 15.59 3.73 5.78
C LEU A 92 14.08 3.48 5.84
N SER A 93 13.32 4.08 4.91
CA SER A 93 11.87 4.00 4.87
C SER A 93 11.39 3.58 3.49
N VAL A 94 10.41 2.70 3.46
CA VAL A 94 9.76 2.17 2.26
C VAL A 94 8.26 2.22 2.45
N THR A 95 7.55 2.76 1.47
CA THR A 95 6.09 2.77 1.42
C THR A 95 5.59 1.71 0.45
N VAL A 96 4.72 0.84 0.94
CA VAL A 96 3.98 -0.15 0.14
C VAL A 96 2.56 0.36 -0.09
N THR A 97 2.15 0.48 -1.34
CA THR A 97 0.83 0.96 -1.74
C THR A 97 -0.03 -0.21 -2.23
N PHE A 98 -1.23 -0.31 -1.70
CA PHE A 98 -2.22 -1.32 -2.07
C PHE A 98 -3.33 -0.71 -2.94
N ASN A 99 -4.08 -1.56 -3.63
CA ASN A 99 -5.27 -1.19 -4.42
C ASN A 99 -6.44 -0.77 -3.52
N GLU A 100 -6.46 -1.17 -2.26
CA GLU A 100 -7.52 -0.91 -1.28
C GLU A 100 -6.96 -0.68 0.14
N GLU A 101 -7.82 -0.28 1.07
CA GLU A 101 -7.39 -0.08 2.46
C GLU A 101 -7.12 -1.41 3.14
N VAL A 102 -6.01 -1.46 3.88
CA VAL A 102 -5.58 -2.66 4.61
C VAL A 102 -5.40 -2.36 6.09
N GLU A 103 -5.65 -3.36 6.91
CA GLU A 103 -5.40 -3.34 8.35
C GLU A 103 -4.21 -4.22 8.69
N VAL A 104 -3.40 -3.76 9.64
CA VAL A 104 -2.25 -4.50 10.15
C VAL A 104 -2.49 -4.87 11.60
N ALA A 105 -2.43 -6.16 11.91
CA ALA A 105 -2.44 -6.68 13.27
C ALA A 105 -1.05 -7.21 13.63
N THR A 106 -0.52 -6.73 14.76
CA THR A 106 0.83 -7.05 15.25
C THR A 106 0.83 -7.88 16.54
N ASP A 107 -0.32 -8.32 17.01
CA ASP A 107 -0.46 -9.06 18.28
C ASP A 107 0.33 -10.38 18.31
N GLY A 108 0.47 -11.03 17.16
CA GLY A 108 1.25 -12.27 16.99
C GLY A 108 2.69 -12.03 16.56
N GLY A 109 2.99 -10.86 16.00
CA GLY A 109 4.30 -10.49 15.47
C GLY A 109 4.20 -9.32 14.49
N THR A 110 5.32 -8.68 14.25
CA THR A 110 5.37 -7.48 13.40
C THR A 110 5.75 -7.86 11.97
N PRO A 111 4.94 -7.51 10.95
CA PRO A 111 5.32 -7.65 9.55
C PRO A 111 6.63 -6.91 9.24
N THR A 112 7.45 -7.50 8.39
CA THR A 112 8.73 -6.93 7.97
C THR A 112 8.83 -6.90 6.45
N LEU A 113 9.69 -6.01 5.95
CA LEU A 113 10.04 -5.90 4.54
C LEU A 113 11.55 -6.02 4.38
N THR A 114 11.99 -6.91 3.50
CA THR A 114 13.41 -7.12 3.21
C THR A 114 13.83 -6.26 2.02
N VAL A 115 14.80 -5.39 2.27
CA VAL A 115 15.54 -4.64 1.24
C VAL A 115 16.83 -5.38 0.97
N VAL A 116 17.03 -5.77 -0.28
CA VAL A 116 18.24 -6.45 -0.74
C VAL A 116 19.34 -5.40 -0.95
N ASN A 117 20.50 -5.67 -0.38
CA ASN A 117 21.73 -4.95 -0.65
C ASN A 117 22.64 -5.85 -1.49
N ASP A 118 23.04 -5.39 -2.66
CA ASP A 118 23.77 -6.22 -3.64
C ASP A 118 25.24 -6.48 -3.25
N THR A 119 25.79 -5.64 -2.39
CA THR A 119 27.22 -5.70 -1.99
C THR A 119 27.41 -6.07 -0.52
N ASN A 120 26.35 -6.03 0.28
CA ASN A 120 26.44 -6.23 1.73
C ASN A 120 25.23 -7.01 2.27
N SER A 121 25.05 -7.04 3.58
CA SER A 121 23.91 -7.69 4.21
C SER A 121 22.59 -6.97 3.90
N ASN A 122 21.54 -7.74 3.65
CA ASN A 122 20.20 -7.20 3.46
C ASN A 122 19.72 -6.43 4.71
N HIS A 123 18.85 -5.48 4.47
CA HIS A 123 18.19 -4.73 5.53
C HIS A 123 16.76 -5.23 5.74
N THR A 124 16.39 -5.45 7.00
CA THR A 124 15.03 -5.84 7.37
C THR A 124 14.34 -4.66 8.04
N LEU A 125 13.35 -4.10 7.36
CA LEU A 125 12.54 -3.00 7.86
C LEU A 125 11.33 -3.57 8.59
N SER A 126 10.95 -2.96 9.71
CA SER A 126 9.75 -3.33 10.44
C SER A 126 8.57 -2.44 10.04
N TYR A 127 7.37 -3.01 10.05
CA TYR A 127 6.16 -2.21 9.90
C TYR A 127 6.13 -1.08 10.94
N ALA A 128 5.92 0.15 10.49
CA ALA A 128 5.92 1.34 11.33
C ALA A 128 4.53 2.01 11.42
N SER A 129 3.82 2.14 10.29
CA SER A 129 2.54 2.86 10.28
C SER A 129 1.71 2.59 9.02
N GLY A 130 0.45 3.07 9.02
CA GLY A 130 -0.41 3.06 7.86
C GLY A 130 -1.61 2.12 7.95
N SER A 131 -1.80 1.34 9.03
CA SER A 131 -2.99 0.51 9.21
C SER A 131 -4.28 1.31 9.06
N GLY A 132 -5.29 0.73 8.41
CA GLY A 132 -6.54 1.40 8.06
C GLY A 132 -6.44 2.30 6.83
N THR A 133 -5.34 2.26 6.09
CA THR A 133 -5.13 3.00 4.84
C THR A 133 -4.66 2.06 3.73
N ASN A 134 -4.56 2.56 2.51
CA ASN A 134 -3.99 1.81 1.40
C ASN A 134 -2.46 1.95 1.28
N ARG A 135 -1.79 2.52 2.29
CA ARG A 135 -0.33 2.71 2.29
C ARG A 135 0.25 2.28 3.62
N LEU A 136 1.18 1.35 3.58
CA LEU A 136 1.91 0.88 4.74
C LEU A 136 3.36 1.34 4.66
N THR A 137 3.89 1.89 5.75
CA THR A 137 5.28 2.32 5.86
C THR A 137 6.06 1.31 6.68
N PHE A 138 7.22 0.92 6.16
CA PHE A 138 8.20 0.06 6.82
C PHE A 138 9.48 0.84 7.04
N GLU A 139 10.08 0.73 8.22
CA GLU A 139 11.24 1.52 8.62
C GLU A 139 12.32 0.68 9.30
N LEU A 140 13.56 1.13 9.11
CA LEU A 140 14.74 0.66 9.84
C LEU A 140 15.63 1.85 10.21
N ALA A 141 15.86 2.04 11.49
CA ALA A 141 16.87 2.99 11.96
C ALA A 141 18.27 2.39 11.72
N ILE A 142 19.10 3.10 10.97
CA ILE A 142 20.49 2.74 10.70
C ILE A 142 21.39 3.69 11.48
N ALA A 143 22.21 3.14 12.37
CA ALA A 143 23.14 3.92 13.18
C ALA A 143 24.26 4.51 12.32
N ALA A 144 24.77 5.65 12.72
CA ALA A 144 25.95 6.26 12.10
C ALA A 144 27.13 5.26 12.06
N GLY A 145 27.79 5.17 10.91
CA GLY A 145 28.92 4.26 10.71
C GLY A 145 28.54 2.76 10.67
N ASN A 146 27.26 2.40 10.44
CA ASN A 146 26.84 1.01 10.33
C ASN A 146 27.63 0.27 9.23
N ALA A 147 28.26 -0.85 9.59
CA ALA A 147 29.10 -1.64 8.67
C ALA A 147 28.30 -2.35 7.56
N ALA A 148 26.99 -2.49 7.73
CA ALA A 148 26.12 -3.09 6.72
C ALA A 148 25.68 -2.13 5.60
N THR A 149 26.16 -0.88 5.63
CA THR A 149 25.92 0.12 4.59
C THR A 149 27.23 0.74 4.14
N ASP A 150 27.52 0.71 2.87
CA ASP A 150 28.72 1.27 2.27
C ASP A 150 28.39 2.25 1.13
N ALA A 151 29.33 3.16 0.86
CA ALA A 151 29.21 4.05 -0.30
C ALA A 151 29.25 3.20 -1.59
N GLY A 152 28.21 3.29 -2.40
CA GLY A 152 28.07 2.50 -3.62
C GLY A 152 27.17 1.29 -3.49
N ASP A 153 26.61 1.01 -2.31
CA ASP A 153 25.57 -0.01 -2.17
C ASP A 153 24.37 0.33 -3.04
N VAL A 154 23.85 -0.69 -3.71
CA VAL A 154 22.60 -0.60 -4.48
C VAL A 154 21.51 -1.37 -3.74
N LEU A 155 20.50 -0.66 -3.32
CA LEU A 155 19.36 -1.23 -2.62
C LEU A 155 18.24 -1.52 -3.59
N SER A 156 17.62 -2.68 -3.44
CA SER A 156 16.48 -3.11 -4.26
C SER A 156 15.46 -3.88 -3.43
N ILE A 157 14.25 -4.02 -3.95
CA ILE A 157 13.19 -4.81 -3.31
C ILE A 157 12.83 -5.95 -4.26
N GLY A 158 13.10 -7.16 -3.81
CA GLY A 158 12.81 -8.36 -4.58
C GLY A 158 11.36 -8.82 -4.47
N ALA A 159 11.02 -9.85 -5.22
CA ALA A 159 9.73 -10.53 -5.07
C ALA A 159 9.61 -11.15 -3.67
N ASN A 160 8.38 -11.18 -3.13
CA ASN A 160 8.08 -11.73 -1.79
C ASN A 160 8.88 -11.06 -0.66
N ALA A 161 9.16 -9.78 -0.78
CA ALA A 161 9.96 -9.03 0.20
C ALA A 161 9.27 -8.90 1.58
N ILE A 162 7.94 -9.03 1.65
CA ILE A 162 7.17 -8.89 2.89
C ILE A 162 7.03 -10.24 3.58
N ALA A 163 7.41 -10.29 4.86
CA ALA A 163 7.19 -11.40 5.77
C ALA A 163 6.23 -11.00 6.89
N LEU A 164 5.18 -11.78 7.11
CA LEU A 164 4.16 -11.44 8.12
C LEU A 164 4.61 -11.70 9.55
N ASN A 165 5.55 -12.63 9.78
CA ASN A 165 6.12 -12.96 11.10
C ASN A 165 5.05 -13.24 12.17
N SER A 166 4.01 -13.98 11.83
CA SER A 166 2.82 -14.22 12.67
C SER A 166 1.94 -12.99 12.94
N GLY A 167 2.23 -11.85 12.33
CA GLY A 167 1.29 -10.74 12.18
C GLY A 167 0.38 -10.95 10.98
N PHE A 168 -0.53 -10.01 10.74
CA PHE A 168 -1.47 -10.07 9.62
C PHE A 168 -1.52 -8.73 8.90
N ILE A 169 -1.66 -8.80 7.58
CA ILE A 169 -2.09 -7.69 6.74
C ILE A 169 -3.34 -8.19 6.03
N THR A 170 -4.48 -7.58 6.31
CA THR A 170 -5.78 -7.98 5.79
C THR A 170 -6.48 -6.77 5.17
N GLU A 171 -7.43 -7.03 4.29
CA GLU A 171 -8.35 -6.00 3.85
C GLU A 171 -9.05 -5.38 5.06
N LYS A 172 -9.25 -4.07 5.01
CA LYS A 172 -10.04 -3.39 6.02
C LYS A 172 -11.49 -3.83 5.89
N ALA A 173 -11.99 -4.56 6.89
CA ALA A 173 -13.37 -4.95 6.93
C ALA A 173 -14.27 -3.71 6.95
N THR A 174 -15.13 -3.58 5.95
CA THR A 174 -16.16 -2.55 5.96
C THR A 174 -17.22 -2.98 6.97
N GLU A 175 -17.29 -2.28 8.10
CA GLU A 175 -18.36 -2.50 9.07
C GLU A 175 -19.71 -2.13 8.43
N LYS A 176 -20.43 -3.14 8.00
CA LYS A 176 -21.80 -2.99 7.56
C LYS A 176 -22.69 -2.80 8.79
N PHE A 177 -23.05 -1.59 9.10
CA PHE A 177 -24.11 -1.31 10.06
C PHE A 177 -25.43 -1.86 9.51
N VAL A 178 -25.85 -3.02 10.00
CA VAL A 178 -27.21 -3.48 9.82
C VAL A 178 -28.06 -2.72 10.85
N LEU A 179 -28.78 -1.68 10.39
CA LEU A 179 -29.85 -1.10 11.17
C LEU A 179 -30.96 -2.17 11.22
N GLU A 180 -31.04 -2.90 12.31
CA GLU A 180 -32.24 -3.68 12.61
C GLU A 180 -33.35 -2.69 12.94
N ALA A 181 -34.35 -2.60 12.05
CA ALA A 181 -35.59 -1.88 12.35
C ALA A 181 -36.28 -2.64 13.45
N GLY A 182 -36.36 -2.03 14.67
CA GLY A 182 -37.19 -2.50 15.77
C GLY A 182 -38.69 -2.20 15.52
#